data_321933d3aa84c90ca8eff2cabae1679e
#
_entry.id   321933d3aa84c90ca8eff2cabae1679e
#
_cell.length_a   1.000
_cell.length_b   1.000
_cell.length_c   1.000
_cell.angle_alpha   90.00
_cell.angle_beta   90.00
_cell.angle_gamma   90.00
#
_symmetry.space_group_name_H-M   'P 1'
#
loop_
_entity.id
_entity.type
_entity.pdbx_description
1 polymer ?
#
loop_
_entity_poly.entity_id
_entity_poly.type
_entity_poly.pdbx_seq_one_letter_code
_entity_poly.pdbx_strand_id
1 'polypeptide(L)'
;ENFKAIIPVYDADSKALIENILPAQENMDVVQTKSSEVLKKAKIAVMCSGTATLEGLISETPTTIIYKTNFVNYVIYKSMMTTKYVGLPNIIAGKEIFTELIQHNANVDNIVEDMKANLSNNDDKTQHLKQINTSLEATDFSSFAVKLYEDCRG
;
A
#
# COMPACT_ATOMS: atom_id res chain seq x y z
N GLU A 1 10.53 17.67 -11.74
CA GLU A 1 10.06 17.99 -10.38
C GLU A 1 11.02 17.39 -9.36
N ASN A 2 11.47 18.21 -8.39
CA ASN A 2 12.24 17.72 -7.27
C ASN A 2 11.30 16.98 -6.33
N PHE A 3 11.45 15.67 -6.20
CA PHE A 3 10.77 14.85 -5.19
C PHE A 3 11.78 14.28 -4.21
N LYS A 4 11.36 14.03 -3.00
CA LYS A 4 12.13 13.35 -1.97
C LYS A 4 11.43 12.06 -1.59
N ALA A 5 12.15 10.93 -1.67
CA ALA A 5 11.68 9.64 -1.22
C ALA A 5 12.05 9.44 0.26
N ILE A 6 11.12 8.92 1.05
CA ILE A 6 11.36 8.57 2.45
C ILE A 6 11.02 7.10 2.65
N ILE A 7 11.96 6.35 3.18
CA ILE A 7 11.78 4.95 3.56
C ILE A 7 11.70 4.89 5.08
N PRO A 8 10.49 4.76 5.66
CA PRO A 8 10.36 4.59 7.11
C PRO A 8 10.78 3.18 7.52
N VAL A 9 11.53 3.08 8.59
CA VAL A 9 11.95 1.82 9.21
C VAL A 9 11.64 1.84 10.69
N TYR A 10 11.36 0.66 11.26
CA TYR A 10 10.95 0.55 12.66
C TYR A 10 12.15 0.60 13.61
N ASP A 11 13.27 0.00 13.25
CA ASP A 11 14.45 -0.19 14.08
C ASP A 11 15.77 0.16 13.36
N ALA A 12 16.84 0.25 14.15
CA ALA A 12 18.17 0.59 13.66
C ALA A 12 18.77 -0.50 12.76
N ASP A 13 18.44 -1.78 13.01
CA ASP A 13 18.97 -2.89 12.23
C ASP A 13 18.37 -2.89 10.82
N SER A 14 17.07 -2.67 10.71
CA SER A 14 16.39 -2.46 9.42
C SER A 14 16.95 -1.26 8.68
N LYS A 15 17.26 -0.16 9.38
CA LYS A 15 17.90 1.01 8.80
C LYS A 15 19.25 0.66 8.20
N ALA A 16 20.12 0.04 9.00
CA ALA A 16 21.46 -0.36 8.56
C ALA A 16 21.41 -1.32 7.37
N LEU A 17 20.48 -2.28 7.38
CA LEU A 17 20.28 -3.22 6.29
C LEU A 17 19.93 -2.50 4.98
N ILE A 18 18.98 -1.57 5.02
CA ILE A 18 18.54 -0.84 3.84
C ILE A 18 19.66 0.08 3.34
N GLU A 19 20.33 0.81 4.22
CA GLU A 19 21.46 1.68 3.86
C GLU A 19 22.64 0.91 3.26
N ASN A 20 22.84 -0.35 3.62
CA ASN A 20 23.83 -1.23 3.01
C ASN A 20 23.45 -1.74 1.60
N ILE A 21 22.15 -1.87 1.34
CA ILE A 21 21.64 -2.37 0.04
C ILE A 21 21.48 -1.22 -0.96
N LEU A 22 21.02 -0.08 -0.48
CA LEU A 22 20.75 1.10 -1.31
C LEU A 22 21.93 2.07 -1.21
N PRO A 23 22.59 2.40 -2.34
CA PRO A 23 23.59 3.46 -2.34
C PRO A 23 22.95 4.79 -1.89
N ALA A 24 23.68 5.56 -1.13
CA ALA A 24 23.24 6.89 -0.70
C ALA A 24 22.83 7.73 -1.92
N GLN A 25 21.62 8.26 -1.89
CA GLN A 25 21.09 9.11 -2.95
C GLN A 25 20.62 10.43 -2.34
N GLU A 26 20.89 11.51 -3.04
CA GLU A 26 20.57 12.87 -2.59
C GLU A 26 19.06 13.08 -2.33
N ASN A 27 18.22 12.32 -3.01
CA ASN A 27 16.76 12.47 -2.95
C ASN A 27 16.06 11.36 -2.15
N MET A 28 16.79 10.56 -1.36
CA MET A 28 16.23 9.44 -0.60
C MET A 28 16.78 9.38 0.82
N ASP A 29 15.88 9.36 1.79
CA ASP A 29 16.23 9.21 3.21
C ASP A 29 15.64 7.90 3.77
N VAL A 30 16.45 7.18 4.53
CA VAL A 30 16.00 6.08 5.39
C VAL A 30 15.85 6.62 6.81
N VAL A 31 14.60 6.65 7.31
CA VAL A 31 14.30 7.32 8.58
C VAL A 31 13.67 6.35 9.56
N GLN A 32 14.24 6.26 10.77
CA GLN A 32 13.62 5.48 11.83
C GLN A 32 12.42 6.23 12.41
N THR A 33 11.23 5.85 11.94
CA THR A 33 9.96 6.48 12.34
C THR A 33 8.79 5.55 12.00
N LYS A 34 7.61 5.88 12.49
CA LYS A 34 6.37 5.16 12.13
C LYS A 34 5.97 5.51 10.69
N SER A 35 5.56 4.50 9.91
CA SER A 35 5.03 4.66 8.56
C SER A 35 3.88 5.67 8.50
N SER A 36 2.97 5.63 9.49
CA SER A 36 1.84 6.54 9.59
C SER A 36 2.22 8.03 9.70
N GLU A 37 3.38 8.35 10.28
CA GLU A 37 3.85 9.75 10.35
C GLU A 37 4.36 10.26 9.01
N VAL A 38 4.98 9.37 8.23
CA VAL A 38 5.46 9.67 6.88
C VAL A 38 4.28 9.79 5.92
N LEU A 39 3.34 8.84 5.97
CA LEU A 39 2.18 8.79 5.09
C LEU A 39 1.33 10.06 5.17
N LYS A 40 1.10 10.60 6.37
CA LYS A 40 0.35 11.86 6.56
C LYS A 40 0.95 13.07 5.83
N LYS A 41 2.22 13.00 5.44
CA LYS A 41 2.94 14.08 4.74
C LYS A 41 3.27 13.69 3.30
N ALA A 42 3.14 12.43 2.95
CA ALA A 42 3.47 11.93 1.63
C ALA A 42 2.37 12.30 0.63
N LYS A 43 2.76 12.70 -0.57
CA LYS A 43 1.80 12.87 -1.68
C LYS A 43 1.35 11.55 -2.25
N ILE A 44 2.24 10.58 -2.31
CA ILE A 44 1.98 9.22 -2.81
C ILE A 44 2.81 8.22 -2.02
N ALA A 45 2.42 6.95 -2.06
CA ALA A 45 3.19 5.86 -1.48
C ALA A 45 3.29 4.65 -2.43
N VAL A 46 4.35 3.88 -2.27
CA VAL A 46 4.49 2.53 -2.84
C VAL A 46 4.68 1.57 -1.67
N MET A 47 3.83 0.57 -1.57
CA MET A 47 3.78 -0.31 -0.39
C MET A 47 3.66 -1.77 -0.81
N CYS A 48 4.32 -2.65 -0.08
CA CYS A 48 4.06 -4.08 -0.20
C CYS A 48 2.66 -4.41 0.32
N SER A 49 1.99 -5.39 -0.32
CA SER A 49 0.71 -5.89 0.18
C SER A 49 0.85 -6.40 1.62
N GLY A 50 -0.09 -6.02 2.47
CA GLY A 50 -0.14 -6.35 3.89
C GLY A 50 -0.93 -5.32 4.67
N THR A 51 -0.90 -5.43 6.00
CA THR A 51 -1.61 -4.51 6.93
C THR A 51 -1.17 -3.05 6.77
N ALA A 52 0.09 -2.82 6.38
CA ALA A 52 0.60 -1.48 6.11
C ALA A 52 -0.21 -0.71 5.05
N THR A 53 -0.85 -1.41 4.10
CA THR A 53 -1.68 -0.76 3.08
C THR A 53 -2.93 -0.10 3.66
N LEU A 54 -3.42 -0.56 4.81
CA LEU A 54 -4.50 0.10 5.55
C LEU A 54 -4.05 1.46 6.11
N GLU A 55 -2.79 1.60 6.49
CA GLU A 55 -2.26 2.90 6.92
C GLU A 55 -2.29 3.91 5.78
N GLY A 56 -2.04 3.47 4.54
CA GLY A 56 -2.20 4.30 3.34
C GLY A 56 -3.62 4.81 3.16
N LEU A 57 -4.61 3.93 3.36
CA LEU A 57 -6.03 4.30 3.30
C LEU A 57 -6.41 5.27 4.42
N ILE A 58 -6.07 4.95 5.67
CA ILE A 58 -6.35 5.79 6.85
C ILE A 58 -5.69 7.17 6.75
N SER A 59 -4.50 7.24 6.15
CA SER A 59 -3.76 8.48 5.93
C SER A 59 -4.20 9.22 4.67
N GLU A 60 -5.19 8.69 3.93
CA GLU A 60 -5.71 9.26 2.69
C GLU A 60 -4.63 9.49 1.63
N THR A 61 -3.57 8.66 1.65
CA THR A 61 -2.42 8.77 0.76
C THR A 61 -2.60 7.87 -0.45
N PRO A 62 -2.68 8.40 -1.68
CA PRO A 62 -2.72 7.60 -2.90
C PRO A 62 -1.54 6.62 -2.94
N THR A 63 -1.86 5.34 -3.05
CA THR A 63 -0.88 4.25 -2.85
C THR A 63 -0.87 3.29 -4.02
N THR A 64 0.33 2.91 -4.46
CA THR A 64 0.55 1.77 -5.35
C THR A 64 0.89 0.55 -4.49
N ILE A 65 0.10 -0.51 -4.60
CA ILE A 65 0.35 -1.77 -3.88
C ILE A 65 1.18 -2.69 -4.78
N ILE A 66 2.31 -3.17 -4.27
CA ILE A 66 3.15 -4.14 -4.95
C ILE A 66 3.08 -5.49 -4.23
N TYR A 67 3.02 -6.58 -4.99
CA TYR A 67 3.10 -7.92 -4.45
C TYR A 67 3.92 -8.84 -5.37
N LYS A 68 5.00 -9.37 -4.84
CA LYS A 68 5.89 -10.29 -5.54
C LYS A 68 6.28 -11.43 -4.63
N THR A 69 5.98 -12.64 -5.04
CA THR A 69 6.32 -13.87 -4.32
C THR A 69 6.71 -14.95 -5.30
N ASN A 70 7.23 -16.09 -4.82
CA ASN A 70 7.52 -17.19 -5.71
C ASN A 70 6.22 -17.74 -6.34
N PHE A 71 6.36 -18.35 -7.52
CA PHE A 71 5.21 -18.81 -8.31
C PHE A 71 4.33 -19.81 -7.56
N VAL A 72 4.91 -20.72 -6.79
CA VAL A 72 4.18 -21.74 -6.03
C VAL A 72 3.31 -21.09 -4.96
N ASN A 73 3.88 -20.20 -4.17
CA ASN A 73 3.14 -19.47 -3.14
C ASN A 73 2.04 -18.60 -3.74
N TYR A 74 2.28 -18.00 -4.90
CA TYR A 74 1.26 -17.22 -5.61
C TYR A 74 0.08 -18.07 -6.06
N VAL A 75 0.33 -19.26 -6.63
CA VAL A 75 -0.73 -20.18 -7.06
C VAL A 75 -1.54 -20.67 -5.87
N ILE A 76 -0.89 -21.08 -4.78
CA ILE A 76 -1.55 -21.49 -3.54
C ILE A 76 -2.41 -20.34 -2.98
N TYR A 77 -1.83 -19.16 -2.86
CA TYR A 77 -2.52 -17.97 -2.40
C TYR A 77 -3.77 -17.69 -3.25
N LYS A 78 -3.62 -17.66 -4.57
CA LYS A 78 -4.72 -17.39 -5.50
C LYS A 78 -5.81 -18.47 -5.48
N SER A 79 -5.45 -19.73 -5.21
CA SER A 79 -6.43 -20.82 -5.11
C SER A 79 -7.24 -20.77 -3.80
N MET A 80 -6.70 -20.17 -2.76
CA MET A 80 -7.35 -20.04 -1.44
C MET A 80 -8.15 -18.73 -1.28
N MET A 81 -7.88 -17.74 -2.12
CA MET A 81 -8.57 -16.45 -2.04
C MET A 81 -9.82 -16.44 -2.90
N THR A 82 -10.95 -16.14 -2.29
CA THR A 82 -12.23 -15.88 -2.97
C THR A 82 -12.29 -14.48 -3.56
N THR A 83 -11.35 -13.59 -3.18
CA THR A 83 -11.34 -12.18 -3.60
C THR A 83 -10.46 -11.97 -4.84
N LYS A 84 -10.86 -10.99 -5.67
CA LYS A 84 -10.09 -10.54 -6.83
C LYS A 84 -8.83 -9.77 -6.42
N TYR A 85 -8.82 -9.17 -5.24
CA TYR A 85 -7.81 -8.23 -4.77
C TYR A 85 -6.85 -8.85 -3.76
N VAL A 86 -5.64 -8.29 -3.68
CA VAL A 86 -4.54 -8.69 -2.79
C VAL A 86 -4.35 -7.69 -1.65
N GLY A 87 -4.62 -6.43 -1.91
CA GLY A 87 -4.50 -5.35 -0.94
C GLY A 87 -5.74 -5.25 -0.05
N LEU A 88 -5.56 -5.21 1.25
CA LEU A 88 -6.65 -5.09 2.22
C LEU A 88 -7.59 -3.91 1.93
N PRO A 89 -7.13 -2.72 1.55
CA PRO A 89 -8.02 -1.62 1.20
C PRO A 89 -9.00 -1.96 0.07
N ASN A 90 -8.53 -2.63 -0.99
CA ASN A 90 -9.36 -3.01 -2.13
C ASN A 90 -10.34 -4.13 -1.76
N ILE A 91 -9.90 -5.08 -0.93
CA ILE A 91 -10.76 -6.16 -0.39
C ILE A 91 -11.90 -5.55 0.43
N ILE A 92 -11.58 -4.63 1.32
CA ILE A 92 -12.54 -3.94 2.19
C ILE A 92 -13.54 -3.13 1.37
N ALA A 93 -13.06 -2.38 0.40
CA ALA A 93 -13.91 -1.56 -0.45
C ALA A 93 -14.73 -2.38 -1.46
N GLY A 94 -14.40 -3.66 -1.69
CA GLY A 94 -14.98 -4.50 -2.74
C GLY A 94 -14.70 -4.00 -4.15
N LYS A 95 -13.79 -3.04 -4.29
CA LYS A 95 -13.37 -2.42 -5.57
C LYS A 95 -11.92 -1.98 -5.49
N GLU A 96 -11.31 -1.75 -6.66
CA GLU A 96 -9.95 -1.21 -6.74
C GLU A 96 -9.96 0.28 -6.38
N ILE A 97 -9.35 0.61 -5.24
CA ILE A 97 -9.09 1.98 -4.78
C ILE A 97 -7.60 2.32 -4.87
N PHE A 98 -6.75 1.32 -4.74
CA PHE A 98 -5.31 1.39 -4.97
C PHE A 98 -4.92 0.44 -6.09
N THR A 99 -4.08 0.89 -7.00
CA THR A 99 -3.54 0.05 -8.07
C THR A 99 -2.72 -1.11 -7.48
N GLU A 100 -2.99 -2.33 -7.93
CA GLU A 100 -2.25 -3.53 -7.51
C GLU A 100 -1.34 -4.04 -8.63
N LEU A 101 -0.06 -3.92 -8.42
CA LEU A 101 0.96 -4.45 -9.32
C LEU A 101 1.45 -5.80 -8.78
N ILE A 102 1.04 -6.90 -9.42
CA ILE A 102 1.24 -8.26 -8.92
C ILE A 102 2.25 -8.99 -9.81
N GLN A 103 3.21 -9.71 -9.19
CA GLN A 103 4.20 -10.57 -9.85
C GLN A 103 5.00 -9.83 -10.94
N HIS A 104 4.84 -10.20 -12.21
CA HIS A 104 5.55 -9.58 -13.34
C HIS A 104 5.14 -8.13 -13.59
N ASN A 105 3.92 -7.73 -13.20
CA ASN A 105 3.47 -6.34 -13.26
C ASN A 105 4.12 -5.47 -12.17
N ALA A 106 4.67 -6.06 -11.09
CA ALA A 106 5.47 -5.35 -10.09
C ALA A 106 6.90 -5.12 -10.63
N ASN A 107 7.02 -4.33 -11.68
CA ASN A 107 8.26 -3.89 -12.30
C ASN A 107 8.40 -2.37 -12.22
N VAL A 108 9.62 -1.88 -12.43
CA VAL A 108 9.94 -0.45 -12.27
C VAL A 108 9.10 0.44 -13.18
N ASP A 109 8.91 0.05 -14.43
CA ASP A 109 8.19 0.88 -15.42
C ASP A 109 6.73 1.10 -14.98
N ASN A 110 6.03 0.01 -14.63
CA ASN A 110 4.64 0.09 -14.18
C ASN A 110 4.50 0.84 -12.85
N ILE A 111 5.45 0.64 -11.90
CA ILE A 111 5.45 1.37 -10.63
C ILE A 111 5.60 2.87 -10.89
N VAL A 112 6.56 3.28 -11.72
CA VAL A 112 6.79 4.69 -12.05
C VAL A 112 5.60 5.29 -12.80
N GLU A 113 4.97 4.54 -13.70
CA GLU A 113 3.77 4.98 -14.43
C GLU A 113 2.61 5.26 -13.46
N ASP A 114 2.32 4.33 -12.55
CA ASP A 114 1.26 4.52 -11.55
C ASP A 114 1.59 5.64 -10.56
N MET A 115 2.84 5.76 -10.13
CA MET A 115 3.29 6.88 -9.30
C MET A 115 3.04 8.23 -9.99
N LYS A 116 3.33 8.35 -11.28
CA LYS A 116 3.07 9.58 -12.07
C LYS A 116 1.57 9.85 -12.16
N ALA A 117 0.76 8.82 -12.39
CA ALA A 117 -0.69 8.95 -12.42
C ALA A 117 -1.26 9.37 -11.05
N ASN A 118 -0.72 8.82 -9.95
CA ASN A 118 -1.09 9.20 -8.59
C ASN A 118 -0.71 10.67 -8.29
N LEU A 119 0.46 11.13 -8.75
CA LEU A 119 0.89 12.52 -8.56
C LEU A 119 0.06 13.51 -9.38
N SER A 120 -0.26 13.16 -10.64
CA SER A 120 -1.03 14.04 -11.54
C SER A 120 -2.47 14.26 -11.08
N ASN A 121 -3.06 13.27 -10.40
CA ASN A 121 -4.45 13.29 -9.92
C ASN A 121 -4.52 13.23 -8.38
N ASN A 122 -3.51 13.76 -7.70
CA ASN A 122 -3.36 13.59 -6.26
C ASN A 122 -4.55 14.12 -5.46
N ASP A 123 -5.01 15.32 -5.77
CA ASP A 123 -6.11 15.98 -5.03
C ASP A 123 -7.42 15.20 -5.18
N ASP A 124 -7.76 14.77 -6.40
CA ASP A 124 -8.97 13.98 -6.67
C ASP A 124 -8.92 12.62 -5.98
N LYS A 125 -7.76 11.94 -6.04
CA LYS A 125 -7.55 10.64 -5.38
C LYS A 125 -7.63 10.78 -3.86
N THR A 126 -6.99 11.77 -3.27
CA THR A 126 -7.04 12.04 -1.84
C THR A 126 -8.47 12.33 -1.38
N GLN A 127 -9.23 13.15 -2.13
CA GLN A 127 -10.63 13.42 -1.83
C GLN A 127 -11.48 12.14 -1.91
N HIS A 128 -11.24 11.30 -2.90
CA HIS A 128 -11.94 10.02 -3.01
C HIS A 128 -11.64 9.08 -1.84
N LEU A 129 -10.37 8.99 -1.42
CA LEU A 129 -9.96 8.20 -0.25
C LEU A 129 -10.62 8.70 1.04
N LYS A 130 -10.74 10.01 1.21
CA LYS A 130 -11.45 10.63 2.33
C LYS A 130 -12.92 10.23 2.39
N GLN A 131 -13.61 10.22 1.25
CA GLN A 131 -15.00 9.76 1.16
C GLN A 131 -15.13 8.28 1.55
N ILE A 132 -14.19 7.43 1.10
CA ILE A 132 -14.17 6.02 1.46
C ILE A 132 -13.93 5.85 2.97
N ASN A 133 -12.94 6.54 3.55
CA ASN A 133 -12.69 6.50 4.99
C ASN A 133 -13.94 6.87 5.80
N THR A 134 -14.57 7.98 5.47
CA THR A 134 -15.80 8.42 6.14
C THR A 134 -16.91 7.35 6.05
N SER A 135 -17.05 6.70 4.91
CA SER A 135 -18.04 5.62 4.74
C SER A 135 -17.68 4.36 5.55
N LEU A 136 -16.39 4.05 5.70
CA LEU A 136 -15.93 2.91 6.49
C LEU A 136 -16.04 3.17 8.00
N GLU A 137 -15.78 4.39 8.46
CA GLU A 137 -15.97 4.79 9.87
C GLU A 137 -17.44 4.73 10.29
N ALA A 138 -18.37 5.01 9.35
CA ALA A 138 -19.80 4.86 9.57
C ALA A 138 -20.27 3.39 9.61
N THR A 139 -19.44 2.46 9.12
CA THR A 139 -19.73 1.03 9.15
C THR A 139 -19.00 0.43 10.35
N ASP A 140 -19.75 -0.21 11.26
CA ASP A 140 -19.16 -0.84 12.45
C ASP A 140 -18.04 -1.80 12.05
N PHE A 141 -16.79 -1.43 12.40
CA PHE A 141 -15.59 -2.19 12.07
C PHE A 141 -15.65 -3.64 12.62
N SER A 142 -16.43 -3.88 13.67
CA SER A 142 -16.64 -5.22 14.22
C SER A 142 -17.43 -6.11 13.27
N SER A 143 -18.45 -5.59 12.61
CA SER A 143 -19.24 -6.34 11.61
C SER A 143 -18.41 -6.68 10.37
N PHE A 144 -17.48 -5.80 10.00
CA PHE A 144 -16.54 -6.02 8.91
C PHE A 144 -15.50 -7.09 9.23
N ALA A 145 -14.91 -7.05 10.44
CA ALA A 145 -13.95 -8.06 10.88
C ALA A 145 -14.57 -9.47 10.94
N VAL A 146 -15.84 -9.56 11.36
CA VAL A 146 -16.60 -10.81 11.37
C VAL A 146 -16.81 -11.33 9.94
N LYS A 147 -17.22 -10.48 9.01
CA LYS A 147 -17.42 -10.86 7.60
C LYS A 147 -16.12 -11.33 6.94
N LEU A 148 -15.00 -10.65 7.18
CA LEU A 148 -13.68 -11.05 6.69
C LEU A 148 -13.26 -12.41 7.27
N TYR A 149 -13.56 -12.67 8.54
CA TYR A 149 -13.30 -13.93 9.19
C TYR A 149 -14.16 -15.07 8.64
N GLU A 150 -15.42 -14.82 8.32
CA GLU A 150 -16.35 -15.78 7.71
C GLU A 150 -15.93 -16.11 6.26
N ASP A 151 -15.60 -15.10 5.46
CA ASP A 151 -15.12 -15.26 4.08
C ASP A 151 -13.79 -16.03 3.98
N CYS A 152 -12.94 -15.96 5.04
CA CYS A 152 -11.71 -16.75 5.11
C CYS A 152 -11.90 -18.19 5.56
N ARG A 153 -13.09 -18.57 6.05
CA ARG A 153 -13.40 -19.93 6.53
C ARG A 153 -14.20 -20.78 5.54
N GLY A 154 -14.75 -20.20 4.50
CA GLY A 154 -15.43 -20.91 3.40
C GLY A 154 -14.43 -21.50 2.45
#